data_98d62083adda195941651305c228f388
#
_entry.id   98d62083adda195941651305c228f388
#
_cell.length_a   1.000
_cell.length_b   1.000
_cell.length_c   1.000
_cell.angle_alpha   90.00
_cell.angle_beta   90.00
_cell.angle_gamma   90.00
#
_symmetry.space_group_name_H-M   'P 1'
#
loop_
_entity.id
_entity.type
_entity.pdbx_description
1 polymer ?
#
loop_
_entity_poly.entity_id
_entity_poly.type
_entity_poly.pdbx_seq_one_letter_code
_entity_poly.pdbx_strand_id
1 'polypeptide(L)'
;SDDLIRAAIRRDFDEFGFATCPHTATATHAWRELDDDLRAEHDWILVATAHPAKFETIVEPLIGTTVPLPQGLSDILSRPSRSIAIDATLSALDTALSDFFSA
;
A
#
# COMPACT_ATOMS: atom_id res chain seq x y z
N SER A 1 8.22 -11.82 6.76
CA SER A 1 8.90 -11.87 5.46
C SER A 1 7.90 -11.52 4.36
N ASP A 2 8.39 -11.20 3.15
CA ASP A 2 7.55 -10.88 1.99
C ASP A 2 6.61 -12.04 1.62
N ASP A 3 7.03 -13.27 1.83
CA ASP A 3 6.19 -14.44 1.57
C ASP A 3 4.96 -14.49 2.48
N LEU A 4 5.11 -14.11 3.74
CA LEU A 4 3.99 -14.01 4.69
C LEU A 4 3.01 -12.90 4.27
N ILE A 5 3.52 -11.76 3.82
CA ILE A 5 2.67 -10.67 3.31
C ILE A 5 1.91 -11.12 2.05
N ARG A 6 2.58 -11.78 1.11
CA ARG A 6 1.94 -12.32 -0.11
C ARG A 6 0.88 -13.37 0.23
N ALA A 7 1.16 -14.25 1.18
CA ALA A 7 0.17 -15.22 1.68
C ALA A 7 -1.02 -14.54 2.36
N ALA A 8 -0.77 -13.48 3.12
CA ALA A 8 -1.82 -12.70 3.76
C ALA A 8 -2.74 -12.00 2.76
N ILE A 9 -2.20 -11.42 1.67
CA ILE A 9 -3.00 -10.80 0.60
C ILE A 9 -3.97 -11.83 -0.02
N ARG A 10 -3.50 -13.05 -0.32
CA ARG A 10 -4.37 -14.11 -0.85
C ARG A 10 -5.47 -14.49 0.14
N ARG A 11 -5.08 -14.73 1.40
CA ARG A 11 -6.01 -15.08 2.47
C ARG A 11 -7.06 -14.00 2.69
N ASP A 12 -6.64 -12.73 2.71
CA ASP A 12 -7.55 -11.60 2.87
C ASP A 12 -8.59 -11.56 1.73
N PHE A 13 -8.14 -11.79 0.50
CA PHE A 13 -9.04 -11.82 -0.66
C PHE A 13 -10.03 -12.97 -0.59
N ASP A 14 -9.57 -14.17 -0.21
CA ASP A 14 -10.41 -15.35 -0.08
C ASP A 14 -11.43 -15.23 1.06
N GLU A 15 -11.02 -14.62 2.18
CA GLU A 15 -11.82 -14.53 3.41
C GLU A 15 -12.77 -13.34 3.40
N PHE A 16 -12.30 -12.16 2.94
CA PHE A 16 -13.07 -10.91 3.01
C PHE A 16 -13.74 -10.53 1.68
N GLY A 17 -13.34 -11.15 0.56
CA GLY A 17 -13.88 -10.84 -0.76
C GLY A 17 -13.40 -9.54 -1.38
N PHE A 18 -12.37 -8.91 -0.81
CA PHE A 18 -11.72 -7.72 -1.37
C PHE A 18 -10.20 -7.78 -1.22
N ALA A 19 -9.51 -7.11 -2.14
CA ALA A 19 -8.05 -7.06 -2.13
C ALA A 19 -7.52 -6.10 -1.07
N THR A 20 -6.49 -6.52 -0.35
CA THR A 20 -5.71 -5.65 0.56
C THR A 20 -4.39 -5.25 -0.09
N CYS A 21 -3.88 -4.05 0.26
CA CYS A 21 -2.53 -3.68 -0.10
C CYS A 21 -1.50 -4.39 0.81
N PRO A 22 -0.22 -4.48 0.43
CA PRO A 22 0.80 -5.15 1.25
C PRO A 22 0.91 -4.62 2.70
N HIS A 23 0.68 -3.32 2.90
CA HIS A 23 0.70 -2.71 4.25
C HIS A 23 -0.49 -3.19 5.10
N THR A 24 -1.69 -3.19 4.52
CA THR A 24 -2.88 -3.70 5.20
C THR A 24 -2.76 -5.20 5.47
N ALA A 25 -2.24 -5.98 4.52
CA ALA A 25 -1.97 -7.39 4.70
C ALA A 25 -0.97 -7.70 5.83
N THR A 26 -0.03 -6.79 6.09
CA THR A 26 0.85 -6.90 7.26
C THR A 26 0.06 -6.76 8.56
N ALA A 27 -0.89 -5.83 8.62
CA ALA A 27 -1.74 -5.64 9.79
C ALA A 27 -2.71 -6.83 10.00
N THR A 28 -3.32 -7.34 8.93
CA THR A 28 -4.20 -8.53 9.02
C THR A 28 -3.44 -9.77 9.42
N HIS A 29 -2.20 -9.94 8.93
CA HIS A 29 -1.33 -11.02 9.37
C HIS A 29 -1.00 -10.92 10.86
N ALA A 30 -0.54 -9.75 11.32
CA ALA A 30 -0.23 -9.53 12.72
C ALA A 30 -1.44 -9.76 13.64
N TRP A 31 -2.63 -9.32 13.22
CA TRP A 31 -3.87 -9.58 13.96
C TRP A 31 -4.19 -11.08 14.07
N ARG A 32 -3.94 -11.85 13.02
CA ARG A 32 -4.16 -13.32 13.05
C ARG A 32 -3.17 -14.08 13.93
N GLU A 33 -1.98 -13.49 14.17
CA GLU A 33 -0.97 -14.08 15.06
C GLU A 33 -1.23 -13.78 16.55
N LEU A 34 -2.23 -12.97 16.88
CA LEU A 34 -2.65 -12.76 18.25
C LEU A 34 -3.35 -14.00 18.80
N ASP A 35 -3.25 -14.21 20.11
CA ASP A 35 -3.97 -15.27 20.81
C ASP A 35 -5.49 -15.15 20.54
N ASP A 36 -6.17 -16.29 20.40
CA ASP A 36 -7.60 -16.36 20.11
C ASP A 36 -8.44 -15.65 21.17
N ASP A 37 -8.11 -15.79 22.44
CA ASP A 37 -8.77 -15.14 23.56
C ASP A 37 -8.68 -13.61 23.41
N LEU A 38 -7.47 -13.10 23.13
CA LEU A 38 -7.27 -11.66 22.95
C LEU A 38 -8.05 -11.11 21.72
N ARG A 39 -8.12 -11.89 20.65
CA ARG A 39 -8.91 -11.49 19.48
C ARG A 39 -10.40 -11.47 19.76
N ALA A 40 -10.89 -12.41 20.55
CA ALA A 40 -12.30 -12.53 20.88
C ALA A 40 -12.78 -11.51 21.94
N GLU A 41 -11.89 -11.04 22.81
CA GLU A 41 -12.23 -10.10 23.87
C GLU A 41 -12.43 -8.66 23.41
N HIS A 42 -11.96 -8.31 22.20
CA HIS A 42 -11.93 -6.94 21.71
C HIS A 42 -12.46 -6.79 20.30
N ASP A 43 -13.08 -5.65 20.02
CA ASP A 43 -13.37 -5.19 18.66
C ASP A 43 -12.10 -4.60 18.05
N TRP A 44 -11.68 -5.12 16.90
CA TRP A 44 -10.46 -4.71 16.20
C TRP A 44 -10.77 -3.86 14.99
N ILE A 45 -10.05 -2.76 14.85
CA ILE A 45 -10.10 -1.91 13.67
C ILE A 45 -8.73 -1.99 12.97
N LEU A 46 -8.69 -2.63 11.80
CA LEU A 46 -7.51 -2.69 10.97
C LEU A 46 -7.53 -1.56 9.94
N VAL A 47 -6.59 -0.63 10.04
CA VAL A 47 -6.55 0.55 9.19
C VAL A 47 -5.93 0.25 7.84
N ALA A 48 -6.70 0.39 6.77
CA ALA A 48 -6.21 0.32 5.40
C ALA A 48 -5.53 1.64 5.02
N THR A 49 -4.21 1.65 4.90
CA THR A 49 -3.39 2.85 4.69
C THR A 49 -3.17 3.22 3.23
N ALA A 50 -3.45 2.31 2.30
CA ALA A 50 -3.32 2.54 0.86
C ALA A 50 -4.31 1.67 0.07
N HIS A 51 -4.70 2.16 -1.11
CA HIS A 51 -5.52 1.36 -2.02
C HIS A 51 -4.67 0.28 -2.72
N PRO A 52 -5.15 -0.99 -2.85
CA PRO A 52 -4.41 -2.08 -3.47
C PRO A 52 -4.03 -1.82 -4.94
N ALA A 53 -4.79 -1.01 -5.68
CA ALA A 53 -4.46 -0.60 -7.06
C ALA A 53 -3.15 0.20 -7.18
N LYS A 54 -2.57 0.69 -6.08
CA LYS A 54 -1.22 1.30 -6.08
C LYS A 54 -0.11 0.24 -6.11
N PHE A 55 -0.48 -1.01 -5.95
CA PHE A 55 0.41 -2.18 -5.87
C PHE A 55 -0.08 -3.30 -6.81
N GLU A 56 -0.71 -2.94 -7.93
CA GLU A 56 -1.33 -3.87 -8.87
C GLU A 56 -0.37 -4.97 -9.32
N THR A 57 0.88 -4.62 -9.57
CA THR A 57 1.92 -5.57 -10.00
C THR A 57 2.24 -6.65 -8.95
N ILE A 58 1.92 -6.40 -7.69
CA ILE A 58 2.09 -7.35 -6.60
C ILE A 58 0.77 -8.06 -6.29
N VAL A 59 -0.32 -7.29 -6.22
CA VAL A 59 -1.61 -7.77 -5.72
C VAL A 59 -2.34 -8.63 -6.76
N GLU A 60 -2.48 -8.14 -7.99
CA GLU A 60 -3.27 -8.81 -9.04
C GLU A 60 -2.80 -10.25 -9.34
N PRO A 61 -1.48 -10.53 -9.46
CA PRO A 61 -1.02 -11.91 -9.65
C PRO A 61 -1.31 -12.82 -8.47
N LEU A 62 -1.52 -12.27 -7.28
CA LEU A 62 -1.81 -13.04 -6.07
C LEU A 62 -3.28 -13.42 -5.95
N ILE A 63 -4.18 -12.55 -6.41
CA ILE A 63 -5.63 -12.73 -6.32
C ILE A 63 -6.27 -13.23 -7.63
N GLY A 64 -5.50 -13.26 -8.72
CA GLY A 64 -5.95 -13.77 -10.03
C GLY A 64 -6.98 -12.90 -10.74
N THR A 65 -7.15 -11.64 -10.32
CA THR A 65 -8.07 -10.69 -10.93
C THR A 65 -7.51 -9.25 -10.86
N THR A 66 -8.04 -8.37 -11.70
CA THR A 66 -7.68 -6.95 -11.69
C THR A 66 -8.30 -6.21 -10.50
N VAL A 67 -7.57 -5.26 -9.96
CA VAL A 67 -8.06 -4.36 -8.91
C VAL A 67 -8.63 -3.09 -9.56
N PRO A 68 -9.93 -2.81 -9.40
CA PRO A 68 -10.54 -1.60 -9.97
C PRO A 68 -9.81 -0.35 -9.48
N LEU A 69 -9.49 0.54 -10.42
CA LEU A 69 -8.85 1.82 -10.12
C LEU A 69 -9.91 2.83 -9.65
N PRO A 70 -9.82 3.37 -8.41
CA PRO A 70 -10.73 4.41 -7.98
C PRO A 70 -10.62 5.65 -8.86
N GLN A 71 -11.74 6.36 -9.10
CA GLN A 71 -11.79 7.54 -9.96
C GLN A 71 -10.74 8.59 -9.56
N GLY A 72 -10.64 8.91 -8.27
CA GLY A 72 -9.65 9.89 -7.79
C GLY A 72 -8.20 9.49 -8.05
N LEU A 73 -7.87 8.20 -8.06
CA LEU A 73 -6.54 7.71 -8.41
C LEU A 73 -6.32 7.75 -9.92
N SER A 74 -7.33 7.38 -10.72
CA SER A 74 -7.31 7.49 -12.18
C SER A 74 -7.05 8.93 -12.64
N ASP A 75 -7.74 9.89 -12.02
CA ASP A 75 -7.59 11.31 -12.32
C ASP A 75 -6.18 11.84 -12.03
N ILE A 76 -5.54 11.33 -10.98
CA ILE A 76 -4.15 11.69 -10.63
C ILE A 76 -3.17 11.05 -11.60
N LEU A 77 -3.34 9.78 -11.92
CA LEU A 77 -2.45 9.05 -12.84
C LEU A 77 -2.48 9.59 -14.27
N SER A 78 -3.58 10.23 -14.68
CA SER A 78 -3.68 10.88 -15.97
C SER A 78 -2.92 12.22 -16.06
N ARG A 79 -2.46 12.78 -14.93
CA ARG A 79 -1.74 14.05 -14.89
C ARG A 79 -0.27 13.87 -15.27
N PRO A 80 0.37 14.87 -15.89
CA PRO A 80 1.79 14.84 -16.16
C PRO A 80 2.59 14.68 -14.85
N SER A 81 3.46 13.68 -14.80
CA SER A 81 4.41 13.55 -13.70
C SER A 81 5.51 14.62 -13.83
N ARG A 82 5.83 15.28 -12.72
CA ARG A 82 6.95 16.22 -12.63
C ARG A 82 7.92 15.68 -11.59
N SER A 83 9.16 15.47 -12.00
CA SER A 83 10.24 15.06 -11.13
C SER A 83 11.55 15.70 -11.58
N ILE A 84 12.43 15.96 -10.63
CA ILE A 84 13.79 16.44 -10.86
C ILE A 84 14.71 15.37 -10.30
N ALA A 85 15.60 14.85 -11.13
CA ALA A 85 16.64 13.93 -10.66
C ALA A 85 17.77 14.76 -10.00
N ILE A 86 18.13 14.37 -8.80
CA ILE A 86 19.23 15.00 -8.03
C ILE A 86 20.21 13.91 -7.56
N ASP A 87 21.44 14.30 -7.29
CA ASP A 87 22.38 13.42 -6.64
C ASP A 87 21.91 13.09 -5.20
N ALA A 88 22.23 11.88 -4.72
CA ALA A 88 21.83 11.42 -3.38
C ALA A 88 22.67 12.06 -2.26
N THR A 89 22.71 13.40 -2.25
CA THR A 89 23.44 14.20 -1.25
C THR A 89 22.52 15.24 -0.63
N LEU A 90 22.78 15.60 0.62
CA LEU A 90 22.04 16.65 1.32
C LEU A 90 22.17 18.01 0.61
N SER A 91 23.35 18.34 0.07
CA SER A 91 23.60 19.59 -0.64
C SER A 91 22.79 19.69 -1.94
N ALA A 92 22.66 18.59 -2.70
CA ALA A 92 21.86 18.57 -3.92
C ALA A 92 20.36 18.75 -3.60
N LEU A 93 19.89 18.14 -2.52
CA LEU A 93 18.51 18.32 -2.03
C LEU A 93 18.25 19.76 -1.60
N ASP A 94 19.13 20.35 -0.82
CA ASP A 94 19.02 21.74 -0.34
C ASP A 94 18.97 22.73 -1.50
N THR A 95 19.85 22.55 -2.50
CA THR A 95 19.85 23.36 -3.72
C THR A 95 18.54 23.23 -4.48
N ALA A 96 18.07 22.00 -4.74
CA ALA A 96 16.84 21.76 -5.48
C ALA A 96 15.60 22.33 -4.77
N LEU A 97 15.54 22.26 -3.45
CA LEU A 97 14.46 22.87 -2.65
C LEU A 97 14.51 24.39 -2.71
N SER A 98 15.70 24.99 -2.58
CA SER A 98 15.88 26.45 -2.65
C SER A 98 15.44 26.99 -4.02
N ASP A 99 15.81 26.33 -5.11
CA ASP A 99 15.42 26.70 -6.46
C ASP A 99 13.90 26.57 -6.67
N PHE A 100 13.28 25.49 -6.15
CA PHE A 100 11.85 25.26 -6.25
C PHE A 100 11.01 26.33 -5.55
N PHE A 101 11.43 26.78 -4.36
CA PHE A 101 10.70 27.79 -3.59
C PHE A 101 11.04 29.25 -4.00
N SER A 102 12.06 29.44 -4.82
CA SER A 102 12.45 30.76 -5.32
C SER A 102 11.83 31.08 -6.71
N ALA A 103 11.22 30.07 -7.32
CA ALA A 103 10.55 30.18 -8.62
C ALA A 103 9.05 30.49 -8.44
#